data_f8dfb5640321a0c56f1cda16e3a6386d
#
_entry.id   f8dfb5640321a0c56f1cda16e3a6386d
#
_cell.length_a   1.000
_cell.length_b   1.000
_cell.length_c   1.000
_cell.angle_alpha   90.00
_cell.angle_beta   90.00
_cell.angle_gamma   90.00
#
_symmetry.space_group_name_H-M   'P 1'
#
loop_
_entity.id
_entity.type
_entity.pdbx_description
1 polymer ?
#
loop_
_entity_poly.entity_id
_entity_poly.type
_entity_poly.pdbx_seq_one_letter_code
_entity_poly.pdbx_strand_id
1 'polypeptide(L)'
;MTTKLKEVDVVIVGLGWTGGILAKELAEFGLKVVALERGAPRTSENDYSLPNIRDELRYVVRHDLMQNTARDTITVRNSPTQEALPMRRLGSFLPGEVVGGSGVHWSGHTWRWTDMEFKVRSNYEVRYGKSFIPEDMTIQDWGITYAELEPYYDKFEYTAAVSGKAGNINGQIQAGGNPFEAPRAREYPLPPLTPILASEMFSDAARNAGYHPFPRPSANASQAYTNPDGAKFGACQYCGYCQRFGCEANAKGSPHITVIPIAMRNPNFELRTHSWVTKVTKDSDGKRVTGVSYTNVLNGEEFEQPASMVLLCAYAINNVHLMLLSGIGAPYDPVEQKGVIGKNYCYQTGAGATLFFEGKYFNPFMNAGGSNATIDDFNINWAFDRGPHNFVGAYNVAGGFNTVLPIGYRPVPSGTPQWGSEWKRTTAKWYQTAMVINASGSVMANRYNCYDLDPTYRNAFGQPLMRMTFDYKANEHKMGTHAAQVINDIAKAMNPTKLNPARARTDPWTVVPYQSTHNTGGTIMGANPRDSALNKYLQSWDCHNLFVVGANVFPHNASYNPTGPVGALAYWTADAIKNRYVTNPGPLVAA
;
A
#
# COMPACT_ATOMS: atom_id res chain seq x y z
N MET A 1 -19.81 16.77 -27.39
CA MET A 1 -20.85 15.69 -27.34
C MET A 1 -20.20 14.44 -26.80
N THR A 2 -20.79 13.82 -25.80
CA THR A 2 -20.29 12.57 -25.22
C THR A 2 -20.58 11.39 -26.15
N THR A 3 -19.57 10.61 -26.48
CA THR A 3 -19.72 9.44 -27.38
C THR A 3 -20.07 8.21 -26.54
N LYS A 4 -21.22 7.60 -26.83
CA LYS A 4 -21.63 6.34 -26.22
C LYS A 4 -21.03 5.15 -26.96
N LEU A 5 -20.31 4.29 -26.25
CA LEU A 5 -19.62 3.12 -26.79
C LEU A 5 -20.49 1.86 -26.68
N LYS A 6 -20.02 0.77 -27.32
CA LYS A 6 -20.68 -0.53 -27.23
C LYS A 6 -20.52 -1.11 -25.83
N GLU A 7 -21.58 -1.72 -25.31
CA GLU A 7 -21.57 -2.40 -24.01
C GLU A 7 -20.56 -3.58 -23.98
N VAL A 8 -19.92 -3.73 -22.81
CA VAL A 8 -19.01 -4.85 -22.49
C VAL A 8 -19.45 -5.56 -21.21
N ASP A 9 -18.92 -6.74 -20.94
CA ASP A 9 -19.26 -7.47 -19.72
C ASP A 9 -18.69 -6.76 -18.48
N VAL A 10 -17.45 -6.28 -18.57
CA VAL A 10 -16.72 -5.70 -17.44
C VAL A 10 -15.97 -4.44 -17.84
N VAL A 11 -16.13 -3.36 -17.05
CA VAL A 11 -15.23 -2.21 -17.06
C VAL A 11 -14.38 -2.22 -15.78
N ILE A 12 -13.06 -2.13 -15.94
CA ILE A 12 -12.09 -1.97 -14.84
C ILE A 12 -11.58 -0.52 -14.86
N VAL A 13 -11.70 0.17 -13.74
CA VAL A 13 -11.21 1.55 -13.56
C VAL A 13 -9.88 1.52 -12.81
N GLY A 14 -8.79 1.84 -13.53
CA GLY A 14 -7.42 1.77 -13.03
C GLY A 14 -6.75 0.41 -13.23
N LEU A 15 -5.52 0.42 -13.74
CA LEU A 15 -4.77 -0.79 -14.09
C LEU A 15 -3.46 -0.90 -13.29
N GLY A 16 -3.57 -0.86 -11.95
CA GLY A 16 -2.52 -1.23 -11.00
C GLY A 16 -2.51 -2.74 -10.72
N TRP A 17 -2.04 -3.16 -9.53
CA TRP A 17 -2.06 -4.58 -9.14
C TRP A 17 -3.47 -5.17 -9.18
N THR A 18 -4.45 -4.52 -8.57
CA THR A 18 -5.83 -5.05 -8.48
C THR A 18 -6.49 -5.13 -9.84
N GLY A 19 -6.44 -4.04 -10.61
CA GLY A 19 -7.02 -4.02 -11.95
C GLY A 19 -6.33 -4.98 -12.91
N GLY A 20 -4.99 -5.12 -12.85
CA GLY A 20 -4.23 -6.05 -13.67
C GLY A 20 -4.53 -7.53 -13.36
N ILE A 21 -4.64 -7.89 -12.07
CA ILE A 21 -5.05 -9.24 -11.65
C ILE A 21 -6.47 -9.54 -12.16
N LEU A 22 -7.41 -8.65 -11.91
CA LEU A 22 -8.81 -8.83 -12.33
C LEU A 22 -8.96 -8.86 -13.85
N ALA A 23 -8.23 -8.00 -14.59
CA ALA A 23 -8.23 -8.01 -16.05
C ALA A 23 -7.78 -9.36 -16.62
N LYS A 24 -6.66 -9.89 -16.09
CA LYS A 24 -6.17 -11.23 -16.48
C LYS A 24 -7.18 -12.33 -16.16
N GLU A 25 -7.60 -12.43 -14.91
CA GLU A 25 -8.47 -13.52 -14.42
C GLU A 25 -9.84 -13.53 -15.12
N LEU A 26 -10.43 -12.36 -15.39
CA LEU A 26 -11.76 -12.28 -15.99
C LEU A 26 -11.74 -12.42 -17.51
N ALA A 27 -10.70 -11.90 -18.19
CA ALA A 27 -10.53 -12.11 -19.63
C ALA A 27 -10.23 -13.58 -19.95
N GLU A 28 -9.40 -14.26 -19.15
CA GLU A 28 -9.15 -15.72 -19.27
C GLU A 28 -10.40 -16.55 -19.00
N PHE A 29 -11.30 -16.08 -18.13
CA PHE A 29 -12.60 -16.70 -17.91
C PHE A 29 -13.58 -16.55 -19.07
N GLY A 30 -13.27 -15.67 -20.06
CA GLY A 30 -14.05 -15.47 -21.27
C GLY A 30 -14.94 -14.21 -21.27
N LEU A 31 -14.86 -13.36 -20.23
CA LEU A 31 -15.59 -12.09 -20.21
C LEU A 31 -14.89 -11.03 -21.07
N LYS A 32 -15.67 -10.18 -21.73
CA LYS A 32 -15.17 -9.00 -22.46
C LYS A 32 -14.85 -7.90 -21.48
N VAL A 33 -13.56 -7.63 -21.29
CA VAL A 33 -13.02 -6.71 -20.28
C VAL A 33 -12.42 -5.48 -20.96
N VAL A 34 -12.85 -4.29 -20.56
CA VAL A 34 -12.21 -3.02 -20.91
C VAL A 34 -11.61 -2.41 -19.64
N ALA A 35 -10.30 -2.12 -19.66
CA ALA A 35 -9.62 -1.39 -18.61
C ALA A 35 -9.38 0.07 -19.02
N LEU A 36 -9.76 1.00 -18.15
CA LEU A 36 -9.58 2.44 -18.30
C LEU A 36 -8.47 2.88 -17.34
N GLU A 37 -7.31 3.26 -17.88
CA GLU A 37 -6.16 3.76 -17.11
C GLU A 37 -5.88 5.22 -17.49
N ARG A 38 -5.78 6.09 -16.48
CA ARG A 38 -5.55 7.52 -16.72
C ARG A 38 -4.11 7.85 -17.13
N GLY A 39 -3.16 7.01 -16.73
CA GLY A 39 -1.73 7.16 -17.00
C GLY A 39 -1.29 6.65 -18.36
N ALA A 40 -0.04 6.99 -18.71
CA ALA A 40 0.60 6.55 -19.93
C ALA A 40 1.11 5.09 -19.82
N PRO A 41 1.23 4.36 -20.93
CA PRO A 41 1.97 3.11 -20.96
C PRO A 41 3.46 3.39 -20.74
N ARG A 42 4.12 2.50 -19.99
CA ARG A 42 5.56 2.51 -19.73
C ARG A 42 6.09 1.09 -19.87
N THR A 43 7.29 0.95 -20.43
CA THR A 43 7.96 -0.34 -20.61
C THR A 43 9.37 -0.31 -20.01
N SER A 44 9.88 -1.48 -19.65
CA SER A 44 11.25 -1.56 -19.12
C SER A 44 12.29 -1.15 -20.15
N GLU A 45 12.09 -1.47 -21.42
CA GLU A 45 13.01 -1.17 -22.52
C GLU A 45 13.12 0.34 -22.79
N ASN A 46 11.99 1.05 -22.80
CA ASN A 46 11.95 2.46 -23.19
C ASN A 46 12.08 3.42 -22.01
N ASP A 47 11.57 3.04 -20.84
CA ASP A 47 11.44 3.96 -19.71
C ASP A 47 12.37 3.62 -18.55
N TYR A 48 12.72 2.32 -18.35
CA TYR A 48 13.46 1.87 -17.18
C TYR A 48 14.84 1.28 -17.47
N SER A 49 15.25 1.21 -18.75
CA SER A 49 16.61 0.84 -19.15
C SER A 49 17.57 2.05 -19.07
N LEU A 50 18.87 1.80 -19.12
CA LEU A 50 19.87 2.86 -19.21
C LEU A 50 19.67 3.70 -20.50
N PRO A 51 19.83 5.03 -20.42
CA PRO A 51 20.29 5.84 -19.28
C PRO A 51 19.16 6.29 -18.33
N ASN A 52 17.92 5.92 -18.57
CA ASN A 52 16.75 6.52 -17.92
C ASN A 52 16.50 6.02 -16.50
N ILE A 53 16.89 4.78 -16.19
CA ILE A 53 16.44 4.06 -14.98
C ILE A 53 16.82 4.72 -13.66
N ARG A 54 18.00 5.34 -13.58
CA ARG A 54 18.57 5.86 -12.33
C ARG A 54 18.53 7.39 -12.24
N ASP A 55 17.65 8.01 -12.99
CA ASP A 55 17.46 9.46 -12.97
C ASP A 55 16.61 9.88 -11.75
N GLU A 56 17.29 10.20 -10.65
CA GLU A 56 16.63 10.69 -9.43
C GLU A 56 15.92 12.04 -9.65
N LEU A 57 16.41 12.90 -10.52
CA LEU A 57 15.75 14.18 -10.84
C LEU A 57 14.41 13.94 -11.53
N ARG A 58 14.34 12.97 -12.44
CA ARG A 58 13.13 12.60 -13.15
C ARG A 58 12.10 11.93 -12.23
N TYR A 59 12.50 10.88 -11.53
CA TYR A 59 11.56 10.01 -10.84
C TYR A 59 11.25 10.45 -9.40
N VAL A 60 12.24 11.02 -8.68
CA VAL A 60 12.06 11.41 -7.27
C VAL A 60 11.77 12.89 -7.11
N VAL A 61 12.41 13.77 -7.89
CA VAL A 61 12.21 15.22 -7.76
C VAL A 61 11.04 15.72 -8.60
N ARG A 62 10.90 15.25 -9.85
CA ARG A 62 9.82 15.62 -10.77
C ARG A 62 8.62 14.70 -10.73
N HIS A 63 8.74 13.56 -10.05
CA HIS A 63 7.66 12.58 -9.87
C HIS A 63 7.04 12.07 -11.18
N ASP A 64 7.85 11.76 -12.22
CA ASP A 64 7.38 11.43 -13.57
C ASP A 64 6.44 10.19 -13.63
N LEU A 65 6.48 9.30 -12.63
CA LEU A 65 5.60 8.12 -12.53
C LEU A 65 4.35 8.36 -11.67
N MET A 66 4.21 9.55 -11.09
CA MET A 66 3.20 9.86 -10.09
C MET A 66 2.14 10.83 -10.63
N GLN A 67 1.06 10.93 -9.88
CA GLN A 67 -0.07 11.79 -10.18
C GLN A 67 0.32 13.24 -10.43
N ASN A 68 -0.21 13.82 -11.50
CA ASN A 68 -0.05 15.24 -11.81
C ASN A 68 -0.98 16.09 -10.94
N THR A 69 -0.41 16.74 -9.90
CA THR A 69 -1.15 17.57 -8.94
C THR A 69 -1.77 18.83 -9.54
N ALA A 70 -1.36 19.24 -10.74
CA ALA A 70 -2.00 20.35 -11.45
C ALA A 70 -3.34 19.94 -12.09
N ARG A 71 -3.51 18.65 -12.40
CA ARG A 71 -4.75 18.11 -12.95
C ARG A 71 -5.75 17.72 -11.86
N ASP A 72 -5.24 17.02 -10.85
CA ASP A 72 -6.03 16.55 -9.72
C ASP A 72 -5.16 16.41 -8.47
N THR A 73 -5.74 16.70 -7.31
CA THR A 73 -5.09 16.59 -6.01
C THR A 73 -6.13 16.33 -4.93
N ILE A 74 -5.73 16.38 -3.69
CA ILE A 74 -6.63 16.34 -2.54
C ILE A 74 -6.47 17.60 -1.69
N THR A 75 -7.49 17.94 -0.91
CA THR A 75 -7.35 18.90 0.19
C THR A 75 -7.11 18.15 1.50
N VAL A 76 -6.36 18.78 2.41
CA VAL A 76 -5.92 18.15 3.66
C VAL A 76 -6.18 19.07 4.84
N ARG A 77 -6.65 18.52 5.95
CA ARG A 77 -6.79 19.17 7.26
C ARG A 77 -6.56 18.16 8.39
N ASN A 78 -6.15 18.62 9.58
CA ASN A 78 -5.92 17.74 10.72
C ASN A 78 -7.16 17.51 11.58
N SER A 79 -8.15 18.40 11.51
CA SER A 79 -9.42 18.27 12.24
C SER A 79 -10.61 18.79 11.44
N PRO A 80 -11.84 18.38 11.76
CA PRO A 80 -13.06 18.90 11.10
C PRO A 80 -13.25 20.40 11.23
N THR A 81 -12.65 21.04 12.24
CA THR A 81 -12.76 22.48 12.50
C THR A 81 -11.74 23.34 11.77
N GLN A 82 -10.74 22.71 11.12
CA GLN A 82 -9.73 23.41 10.33
C GLN A 82 -10.17 23.57 8.87
N GLU A 83 -9.70 24.65 8.24
CA GLU A 83 -9.78 24.81 6.80
C GLU A 83 -8.90 23.76 6.11
N ALA A 84 -9.43 23.13 5.06
CA ALA A 84 -8.67 22.18 4.25
C ALA A 84 -7.96 22.92 3.11
N LEU A 85 -6.68 22.61 2.89
CA LEU A 85 -5.87 23.23 1.85
C LEU A 85 -5.42 22.20 0.79
N PRO A 86 -5.38 22.59 -0.49
CA PRO A 86 -4.93 21.70 -1.56
C PRO A 86 -3.46 21.29 -1.38
N MET A 87 -3.19 20.00 -1.53
CA MET A 87 -1.84 19.48 -1.64
C MET A 87 -1.24 19.92 -2.98
N ARG A 88 -0.40 20.95 -2.99
CA ARG A 88 0.18 21.53 -4.21
C ARG A 88 1.38 20.76 -4.75
N ARG A 89 1.96 19.89 -3.94
CA ARG A 89 3.11 19.04 -4.28
C ARG A 89 2.92 17.69 -3.62
N LEU A 90 3.26 16.61 -4.33
CA LEU A 90 3.31 15.28 -3.73
C LEU A 90 4.34 15.25 -2.57
N GLY A 91 3.92 14.70 -1.45
CA GLY A 91 4.69 14.65 -0.21
C GLY A 91 4.52 13.31 0.48
N SER A 92 3.66 13.20 1.50
CA SER A 92 3.51 12.02 2.35
C SER A 92 3.21 10.73 1.59
N PHE A 93 2.53 10.80 0.45
CA PHE A 93 2.23 9.64 -0.39
C PHE A 93 2.36 9.99 -1.89
N LEU A 94 2.59 8.96 -2.70
CA LEU A 94 2.95 9.08 -4.12
C LEU A 94 2.04 8.15 -4.96
N PRO A 95 0.81 8.56 -5.30
CA PRO A 95 -0.05 7.78 -6.18
C PRO A 95 0.56 7.66 -7.58
N GLY A 96 0.60 6.43 -8.14
CA GLY A 96 1.09 6.22 -9.50
C GLY A 96 0.09 6.68 -10.56
N GLU A 97 0.58 7.27 -11.66
CA GLU A 97 -0.20 7.65 -12.83
C GLU A 97 0.45 7.09 -14.10
N VAL A 98 0.53 5.77 -14.16
CA VAL A 98 1.09 4.99 -15.28
C VAL A 98 0.36 3.65 -15.35
N VAL A 99 0.41 2.98 -16.51
CA VAL A 99 -0.05 1.58 -16.62
C VAL A 99 0.76 0.72 -15.64
N GLY A 100 0.07 0.05 -14.73
CA GLY A 100 0.68 -0.64 -13.59
C GLY A 100 0.60 0.14 -12.26
N GLY A 101 0.20 1.41 -12.30
CA GLY A 101 -0.04 2.26 -11.13
C GLY A 101 1.15 2.32 -10.18
N SER A 102 0.89 2.45 -8.88
CA SER A 102 1.94 2.48 -7.85
C SER A 102 2.76 1.18 -7.75
N GLY A 103 2.27 0.07 -8.32
CA GLY A 103 3.00 -1.19 -8.44
C GLY A 103 4.24 -1.12 -9.34
N VAL A 104 4.41 -0.07 -10.15
CA VAL A 104 5.61 0.15 -10.96
C VAL A 104 6.76 0.68 -10.10
N HIS A 105 6.49 1.66 -9.25
CA HIS A 105 7.51 2.41 -8.49
C HIS A 105 7.63 2.04 -7.00
N TRP A 106 6.92 1.00 -6.56
CA TRP A 106 6.99 0.51 -5.19
C TRP A 106 8.35 -0.12 -4.84
N SER A 107 8.59 -0.38 -3.56
CA SER A 107 9.84 -1.00 -3.09
C SER A 107 9.90 -2.53 -3.26
N GLY A 108 8.77 -3.16 -3.52
CA GLY A 108 8.65 -4.61 -3.57
C GLY A 108 8.26 -5.27 -2.25
N HIS A 109 8.25 -4.55 -1.13
CA HIS A 109 7.91 -5.13 0.16
C HIS A 109 6.49 -5.70 0.15
N THR A 110 6.35 -6.97 0.49
CA THR A 110 5.06 -7.65 0.53
C THR A 110 5.01 -8.62 1.69
N TRP A 111 3.86 -8.65 2.38
CA TRP A 111 3.66 -9.35 3.63
C TRP A 111 2.33 -10.08 3.61
N ARG A 112 2.26 -11.20 4.32
CA ARG A 112 0.99 -11.76 4.77
C ARG A 112 0.64 -11.08 6.08
N TRP A 113 -0.56 -10.53 6.17
CA TRP A 113 -1.05 -10.04 7.45
C TRP A 113 -1.45 -11.23 8.32
N THR A 114 -1.30 -11.09 9.63
CA THR A 114 -1.54 -12.20 10.55
C THR A 114 -3.04 -12.44 10.74
N ASP A 115 -3.41 -13.64 11.19
CA ASP A 115 -4.82 -13.98 11.51
C ASP A 115 -5.44 -12.99 12.51
N MET A 116 -4.63 -12.43 13.39
CA MET A 116 -5.10 -11.52 14.42
C MET A 116 -5.54 -10.14 13.89
N GLU A 117 -5.02 -9.71 12.75
CA GLU A 117 -5.39 -8.44 12.13
C GLU A 117 -6.79 -8.50 11.51
N PHE A 118 -7.22 -9.67 11.05
CA PHE A 118 -8.58 -9.84 10.51
C PHE A 118 -9.66 -9.79 11.57
N LYS A 119 -9.31 -9.96 12.85
CA LYS A 119 -10.21 -9.93 14.02
C LYS A 119 -9.71 -9.00 15.12
N VAL A 120 -9.15 -7.85 14.74
CA VAL A 120 -8.47 -6.96 15.68
C VAL A 120 -9.38 -6.51 16.83
N ARG A 121 -10.62 -6.10 16.54
CA ARG A 121 -11.55 -5.65 17.56
C ARG A 121 -11.89 -6.78 18.55
N SER A 122 -12.35 -7.91 18.04
CA SER A 122 -12.70 -9.06 18.88
C SER A 122 -11.53 -9.54 19.74
N ASN A 123 -10.33 -9.59 19.16
CA ASN A 123 -9.11 -10.00 19.85
C ASN A 123 -8.73 -9.07 21.01
N TYR A 124 -8.84 -7.75 20.81
CA TYR A 124 -8.56 -6.78 21.89
C TYR A 124 -9.65 -6.79 22.97
N GLU A 125 -10.93 -6.90 22.59
CA GLU A 125 -12.04 -7.01 23.55
C GLU A 125 -11.91 -8.26 24.42
N VAL A 126 -11.50 -9.39 23.87
CA VAL A 126 -11.27 -10.64 24.60
C VAL A 126 -10.08 -10.53 25.55
N ARG A 127 -8.95 -9.98 25.10
CA ARG A 127 -7.73 -9.97 25.90
C ARG A 127 -7.69 -8.87 26.96
N TYR A 128 -8.16 -7.68 26.62
CA TYR A 128 -7.99 -6.48 27.45
C TYR A 128 -9.32 -5.86 27.91
N GLY A 129 -10.44 -6.36 27.42
CA GLY A 129 -11.77 -5.80 27.66
C GLY A 129 -12.09 -4.60 26.75
N LYS A 130 -13.40 -4.30 26.63
CA LYS A 130 -13.90 -3.24 25.74
C LYS A 130 -13.37 -1.85 26.09
N SER A 131 -13.13 -1.56 27.39
CA SER A 131 -12.63 -0.28 27.87
C SER A 131 -11.18 0.02 27.48
N PHE A 132 -10.43 -0.98 27.02
CA PHE A 132 -9.06 -0.79 26.50
C PHE A 132 -9.05 -0.08 25.14
N ILE A 133 -10.12 -0.23 24.36
CA ILE A 133 -10.28 0.41 23.05
C ILE A 133 -10.82 1.83 23.28
N PRO A 134 -10.09 2.89 22.87
CA PRO A 134 -10.57 4.27 22.99
C PRO A 134 -11.93 4.48 22.33
N GLU A 135 -12.80 5.30 22.91
CA GLU A 135 -14.19 5.53 22.46
C GLU A 135 -14.27 6.01 20.99
N ASP A 136 -13.36 6.88 20.58
CA ASP A 136 -13.31 7.41 19.21
C ASP A 136 -12.65 6.46 18.20
N MET A 137 -12.13 5.31 18.67
CA MET A 137 -11.50 4.30 17.82
C MET A 137 -12.57 3.39 17.20
N THR A 138 -12.69 3.44 15.89
CA THR A 138 -13.75 2.76 15.11
C THR A 138 -13.26 1.48 14.44
N ILE A 139 -12.28 0.79 15.05
CA ILE A 139 -11.80 -0.51 14.55
C ILE A 139 -12.92 -1.54 14.52
N GLN A 140 -12.88 -2.40 13.51
CA GLN A 140 -13.81 -3.51 13.34
C GLN A 140 -13.11 -4.73 12.75
N ASP A 141 -13.71 -5.89 12.90
CA ASP A 141 -13.27 -7.11 12.23
C ASP A 141 -13.58 -7.05 10.75
N TRP A 142 -12.78 -7.73 9.92
CA TRP A 142 -12.85 -7.63 8.46
C TRP A 142 -14.05 -8.37 7.82
N GLY A 143 -14.65 -9.31 8.54
CA GLY A 143 -15.67 -10.21 7.98
C GLY A 143 -15.12 -11.34 7.11
N ILE A 144 -13.80 -11.47 7.04
CA ILE A 144 -13.04 -12.56 6.39
C ILE A 144 -11.91 -12.99 7.34
N THR A 145 -11.43 -14.22 7.20
CA THR A 145 -10.33 -14.77 8.00
C THR A 145 -9.04 -14.91 7.19
N TYR A 146 -7.91 -15.03 7.89
CA TYR A 146 -6.64 -15.36 7.26
C TYR A 146 -6.71 -16.70 6.49
N ALA A 147 -7.34 -17.72 7.06
CA ALA A 147 -7.45 -19.02 6.43
C ALA A 147 -8.22 -18.99 5.10
N GLU A 148 -9.23 -18.13 4.96
CA GLU A 148 -9.92 -17.90 3.69
C GLU A 148 -9.03 -17.22 2.65
N LEU A 149 -8.10 -16.34 3.08
CA LEU A 149 -7.20 -15.60 2.19
C LEU A 149 -5.86 -16.29 1.93
N GLU A 150 -5.45 -17.26 2.74
CA GLU A 150 -4.15 -17.92 2.64
C GLU A 150 -3.84 -18.43 1.22
N PRO A 151 -4.73 -19.15 0.51
CA PRO A 151 -4.47 -19.63 -0.86
C PRO A 151 -4.26 -18.50 -1.87
N TYR A 152 -4.87 -17.34 -1.63
CA TYR A 152 -4.75 -16.17 -2.51
C TYR A 152 -3.50 -15.34 -2.21
N TYR A 153 -3.03 -15.33 -0.96
CA TYR A 153 -1.68 -14.85 -0.63
C TYR A 153 -0.62 -15.68 -1.35
N ASP A 154 -0.73 -16.99 -1.27
CA ASP A 154 0.16 -17.91 -1.96
C ASP A 154 0.18 -17.63 -3.48
N LYS A 155 -0.99 -17.53 -4.10
CA LYS A 155 -1.12 -17.21 -5.53
C LYS A 155 -0.46 -15.87 -5.88
N PHE A 156 -0.67 -14.83 -5.05
CA PHE A 156 -0.06 -13.51 -5.27
C PHE A 156 1.47 -13.54 -5.14
N GLU A 157 2.01 -14.23 -4.13
CA GLU A 157 3.45 -14.36 -3.93
C GLU A 157 4.13 -15.04 -5.12
N TYR A 158 3.53 -16.11 -5.65
CA TYR A 158 4.04 -16.80 -6.83
C TYR A 158 3.90 -15.98 -8.10
N THR A 159 2.83 -15.20 -8.24
CA THR A 159 2.67 -14.25 -9.36
C THR A 159 3.72 -13.15 -9.33
N ALA A 160 4.02 -12.61 -8.16
CA ALA A 160 4.90 -11.45 -7.97
C ALA A 160 6.39 -11.83 -7.77
N ALA A 161 6.76 -13.11 -7.81
CA ALA A 161 8.11 -13.63 -7.59
C ALA A 161 8.70 -13.18 -6.24
N VAL A 162 7.95 -13.41 -5.16
CA VAL A 162 8.38 -12.99 -3.82
C VAL A 162 9.55 -13.84 -3.34
N SER A 163 10.62 -13.18 -2.93
CA SER A 163 11.76 -13.78 -2.25
C SER A 163 11.61 -13.65 -0.74
N GLY A 164 11.80 -14.72 -0.01
CA GLY A 164 11.65 -14.72 1.44
C GLY A 164 12.02 -16.06 2.08
N LYS A 165 11.87 -16.14 3.40
CA LYS A 165 11.97 -17.35 4.20
C LYS A 165 10.71 -17.50 5.03
N ALA A 166 9.96 -18.57 4.79
CA ALA A 166 8.79 -18.88 5.59
C ALA A 166 9.17 -19.11 7.06
N GLY A 167 8.37 -18.57 7.95
CA GLY A 167 8.55 -18.74 9.41
C GLY A 167 7.64 -19.80 10.00
N ASN A 168 6.55 -20.16 9.31
CA ASN A 168 5.58 -21.10 9.83
C ASN A 168 4.91 -21.86 8.66
N ILE A 169 5.32 -23.11 8.42
CA ILE A 169 4.71 -23.97 7.41
C ILE A 169 3.81 -24.99 8.10
N ASN A 170 2.51 -24.92 7.80
CA ASN A 170 1.48 -25.82 8.37
C ASN A 170 1.53 -25.92 9.91
N GLY A 171 1.80 -24.80 10.60
CA GLY A 171 1.91 -24.76 12.06
C GLY A 171 3.30 -25.16 12.62
N GLN A 172 4.25 -25.51 11.76
CA GLN A 172 5.62 -25.82 12.16
C GLN A 172 6.54 -24.62 11.95
N ILE A 173 7.12 -24.11 13.04
CA ILE A 173 8.03 -22.97 12.99
C ILE A 173 9.33 -23.36 12.25
N GLN A 174 9.71 -22.53 11.31
CA GLN A 174 10.88 -22.70 10.46
C GLN A 174 12.05 -21.81 10.93
N ALA A 175 13.21 -22.41 11.11
CA ALA A 175 14.41 -21.67 11.49
C ALA A 175 14.78 -20.60 10.44
N GLY A 176 15.10 -19.39 10.89
CA GLY A 176 15.50 -18.27 10.06
C GLY A 176 14.36 -17.50 9.38
N GLY A 177 13.11 -17.95 9.53
CA GLY A 177 11.92 -17.21 9.14
C GLY A 177 11.32 -16.40 10.29
N ASN A 178 10.18 -15.75 10.05
CA ASN A 178 9.45 -15.01 11.07
C ASN A 178 8.69 -15.97 12.02
N PRO A 179 9.08 -16.10 13.29
CA PRO A 179 8.41 -17.02 14.20
C PRO A 179 6.97 -16.62 14.56
N PHE A 180 6.58 -15.40 14.27
CA PHE A 180 5.24 -14.84 14.53
C PHE A 180 4.33 -14.87 13.30
N GLU A 181 4.81 -15.39 12.16
CA GLU A 181 4.05 -15.51 10.93
C GLU A 181 2.85 -16.44 11.10
N ALA A 182 1.70 -16.08 10.51
CA ALA A 182 0.56 -16.97 10.43
C ALA A 182 0.88 -18.23 9.58
N PRO A 183 0.27 -19.40 9.85
CA PRO A 183 0.55 -20.63 9.12
C PRO A 183 0.32 -20.46 7.62
N ARG A 184 1.28 -20.92 6.82
CA ARG A 184 1.22 -20.96 5.36
C ARG A 184 1.38 -22.39 4.84
N ALA A 185 0.85 -22.69 3.66
CA ALA A 185 0.88 -24.04 3.11
C ALA A 185 2.28 -24.48 2.66
N ARG A 186 3.12 -23.55 2.18
CA ARG A 186 4.43 -23.82 1.59
C ARG A 186 5.38 -22.63 1.66
N GLU A 187 6.64 -22.85 1.27
CA GLU A 187 7.70 -21.84 1.20
C GLU A 187 7.39 -20.74 0.16
N TYR A 188 8.10 -19.62 0.23
CA TYR A 188 8.11 -18.59 -0.81
C TYR A 188 8.60 -19.15 -2.15
N PRO A 189 8.19 -18.58 -3.32
CA PRO A 189 8.67 -19.04 -4.62
C PRO A 189 10.18 -18.94 -4.78
N LEU A 190 10.82 -17.99 -4.10
CA LEU A 190 12.26 -17.73 -4.21
C LEU A 190 12.91 -17.59 -2.83
N PRO A 191 14.19 -18.01 -2.69
CA PRO A 191 14.93 -17.82 -1.45
C PRO A 191 15.12 -16.33 -1.14
N PRO A 192 15.42 -15.96 0.12
CA PRO A 192 15.70 -14.58 0.50
C PRO A 192 16.81 -13.96 -0.35
N LEU A 193 16.76 -12.64 -0.53
CA LEU A 193 17.90 -11.91 -1.07
C LEU A 193 19.08 -11.94 -0.09
N THR A 194 20.29 -11.80 -0.63
CA THR A 194 21.50 -11.68 0.17
C THR A 194 21.39 -10.43 1.09
N PRO A 195 21.61 -10.59 2.40
CA PRO A 195 21.59 -9.47 3.32
C PRO A 195 22.78 -8.54 3.06
N ILE A 196 22.59 -7.25 3.32
CA ILE A 196 23.66 -6.24 3.31
C ILE A 196 24.30 -6.14 4.71
N LEU A 197 25.54 -5.66 4.79
CA LEU A 197 26.28 -5.53 6.05
C LEU A 197 25.48 -4.79 7.14
N ALA A 198 24.80 -3.69 6.78
CA ALA A 198 23.96 -2.93 7.71
C ALA A 198 22.83 -3.79 8.30
N SER A 199 22.25 -4.67 7.50
CA SER A 199 21.20 -5.61 7.91
C SER A 199 21.73 -6.73 8.81
N GLU A 200 22.92 -7.25 8.52
CA GLU A 200 23.58 -8.26 9.37
C GLU A 200 23.91 -7.67 10.75
N MET A 201 24.53 -6.49 10.78
CA MET A 201 24.82 -5.78 12.04
C MET A 201 23.54 -5.51 12.87
N PHE A 202 22.45 -5.12 12.23
CA PHE A 202 21.16 -4.97 12.91
C PHE A 202 20.66 -6.31 13.47
N SER A 203 20.74 -7.38 12.67
CA SER A 203 20.29 -8.71 13.07
C SER A 203 21.06 -9.23 14.28
N ASP A 204 22.37 -9.03 14.32
CA ASP A 204 23.21 -9.44 15.46
C ASP A 204 22.85 -8.66 16.72
N ALA A 205 22.69 -7.34 16.62
CA ALA A 205 22.27 -6.51 17.74
C ALA A 205 20.87 -6.88 18.26
N ALA A 206 19.94 -7.17 17.34
CA ALA A 206 18.58 -7.59 17.69
C ALA A 206 18.59 -8.97 18.40
N ARG A 207 19.35 -9.96 17.89
CA ARG A 207 19.49 -11.27 18.56
C ARG A 207 20.10 -11.15 19.96
N ASN A 208 21.13 -10.31 20.12
CA ASN A 208 21.76 -10.07 21.41
C ASN A 208 20.81 -9.40 22.41
N ALA A 209 19.82 -8.66 21.91
CA ALA A 209 18.74 -8.09 22.71
C ALA A 209 17.56 -9.06 22.94
N GLY A 210 17.64 -10.30 22.47
CA GLY A 210 16.62 -11.33 22.64
C GLY A 210 15.47 -11.27 21.60
N TYR A 211 15.62 -10.49 20.51
CA TYR A 211 14.64 -10.42 19.45
C TYR A 211 14.91 -11.42 18.32
N HIS A 212 13.93 -11.58 17.41
CA HIS A 212 13.91 -12.60 16.37
C HIS A 212 14.02 -11.99 14.96
N PRO A 213 15.22 -11.56 14.52
CA PRO A 213 15.40 -11.00 13.19
C PRO A 213 15.28 -12.08 12.10
N PHE A 214 14.62 -11.70 11.00
CA PHE A 214 14.44 -12.53 9.82
C PHE A 214 14.57 -11.71 8.52
N PRO A 215 14.86 -12.35 7.36
CA PRO A 215 14.92 -11.67 6.06
C PRO A 215 13.57 -11.10 5.67
N ARG A 216 13.52 -9.83 5.28
CA ARG A 216 12.30 -9.18 4.84
C ARG A 216 11.77 -9.79 3.54
N PRO A 217 10.52 -10.29 3.48
CA PRO A 217 9.94 -10.77 2.24
C PRO A 217 9.73 -9.62 1.25
N SER A 218 10.07 -9.86 -0.02
CA SER A 218 10.00 -8.83 -1.05
C SER A 218 9.80 -9.43 -2.43
N ALA A 219 8.98 -8.77 -3.24
CA ALA A 219 8.80 -9.08 -4.66
C ALA A 219 10.00 -8.59 -5.51
N ASN A 220 11.21 -8.79 -5.02
CA ASN A 220 12.46 -8.65 -5.75
C ASN A 220 13.00 -10.06 -5.99
N ALA A 221 12.95 -10.56 -7.21
CA ALA A 221 13.37 -11.92 -7.55
C ALA A 221 14.85 -12.11 -7.25
N SER A 222 15.19 -12.96 -6.26
CA SER A 222 16.59 -13.25 -5.87
C SER A 222 17.37 -14.00 -6.94
N GLN A 223 16.66 -14.66 -7.85
CA GLN A 223 17.21 -15.36 -9.02
C GLN A 223 16.22 -15.26 -10.19
N ALA A 224 16.65 -15.61 -11.40
CA ALA A 224 15.76 -15.69 -12.57
C ALA A 224 14.59 -16.64 -12.28
N TYR A 225 13.38 -16.23 -12.67
CA TYR A 225 12.17 -16.95 -12.35
C TYR A 225 11.13 -16.80 -13.46
N THR A 226 10.36 -17.85 -13.71
CA THR A 226 9.15 -17.79 -14.54
C THR A 226 7.97 -18.10 -13.64
N ASN A 227 7.02 -17.18 -13.53
CA ASN A 227 5.85 -17.37 -12.69
C ASN A 227 4.85 -18.36 -13.30
N PRO A 228 3.83 -18.84 -12.55
CA PRO A 228 2.84 -19.80 -13.07
C PRO A 228 2.08 -19.34 -14.32
N ASP A 229 1.95 -18.02 -14.54
CA ASP A 229 1.30 -17.44 -15.72
C ASP A 229 2.26 -17.25 -16.92
N GLY A 230 3.52 -17.68 -16.80
CA GLY A 230 4.55 -17.59 -17.84
C GLY A 230 5.25 -16.23 -17.94
N ALA A 231 5.05 -15.31 -16.99
CA ALA A 231 5.81 -14.07 -16.93
C ALA A 231 7.25 -14.33 -16.46
N LYS A 232 8.23 -13.75 -17.16
CA LYS A 232 9.66 -13.98 -16.94
C LYS A 232 10.26 -12.84 -16.11
N PHE A 233 11.03 -13.21 -15.10
CA PHE A 233 11.78 -12.29 -14.25
C PHE A 233 13.28 -12.50 -14.42
N GLY A 234 14.03 -11.40 -14.45
CA GLY A 234 15.48 -11.43 -14.26
C GLY A 234 15.84 -11.55 -12.78
N ALA A 235 17.10 -11.82 -12.49
CA ALA A 235 17.63 -11.77 -11.13
C ALA A 235 17.86 -10.32 -10.67
N CYS A 236 17.63 -10.03 -9.38
CA CYS A 236 17.88 -8.73 -8.79
C CYS A 236 19.35 -8.32 -8.91
N GLN A 237 19.62 -7.12 -9.40
CA GLN A 237 20.95 -6.55 -9.59
C GLN A 237 21.48 -5.81 -8.35
N TYR A 238 20.73 -5.78 -7.25
CA TYR A 238 21.09 -5.08 -6.01
C TYR A 238 21.47 -3.59 -6.23
N CYS A 239 20.86 -2.91 -7.17
CA CYS A 239 21.25 -1.56 -7.59
C CYS A 239 20.83 -0.43 -6.63
N GLY A 240 20.00 -0.70 -5.63
CA GLY A 240 19.52 0.29 -4.67
C GLY A 240 18.37 1.19 -5.14
N TYR A 241 17.87 1.02 -6.37
CA TYR A 241 16.83 1.87 -6.98
C TYR A 241 15.46 1.18 -7.05
N CYS A 242 14.96 0.62 -5.94
CA CYS A 242 13.65 -0.03 -5.93
C CYS A 242 12.51 0.96 -5.75
N GLN A 243 12.55 1.74 -4.66
CA GLN A 243 11.50 2.68 -4.30
C GLN A 243 11.52 3.93 -5.18
N ARG A 244 10.39 4.28 -5.77
CA ARG A 244 10.14 5.40 -6.70
C ARG A 244 10.63 5.19 -8.13
N PHE A 245 11.29 4.08 -8.44
CA PHE A 245 11.82 3.76 -9.77
C PHE A 245 11.14 2.53 -10.36
N GLY A 246 11.17 2.38 -11.68
CA GLY A 246 10.95 1.11 -12.36
C GLY A 246 12.13 0.15 -12.15
N CYS A 247 12.10 -1.02 -12.75
CA CYS A 247 13.18 -2.00 -12.64
C CYS A 247 13.66 -2.41 -14.04
N GLU A 248 14.90 -2.06 -14.40
CA GLU A 248 15.47 -2.39 -15.72
C GLU A 248 15.68 -3.90 -15.92
N ALA A 249 15.99 -4.62 -14.84
CA ALA A 249 16.23 -6.06 -14.86
C ALA A 249 14.95 -6.89 -14.86
N ASN A 250 13.76 -6.27 -14.82
CA ASN A 250 12.48 -6.96 -14.60
C ASN A 250 12.50 -7.91 -13.39
N ALA A 251 13.36 -7.64 -12.40
CA ALA A 251 13.50 -8.44 -11.20
C ALA A 251 12.51 -8.05 -10.08
N LYS A 252 11.93 -6.84 -10.14
CA LYS A 252 10.91 -6.40 -9.20
C LYS A 252 9.52 -6.72 -9.73
N GLY A 253 8.79 -7.59 -9.05
CA GLY A 253 7.41 -7.93 -9.38
C GLY A 253 6.56 -6.67 -9.49
N SER A 254 5.98 -6.44 -10.64
CA SER A 254 5.20 -5.24 -10.96
C SER A 254 4.13 -5.59 -11.98
N PRO A 255 2.95 -4.94 -11.95
CA PRO A 255 1.84 -5.33 -12.83
C PRO A 255 2.18 -5.29 -14.32
N HIS A 256 2.99 -4.31 -14.75
CA HIS A 256 3.38 -4.11 -16.15
C HIS A 256 4.33 -5.17 -16.72
N ILE A 257 4.92 -6.02 -15.87
CA ILE A 257 5.76 -7.15 -16.31
C ILE A 257 5.13 -8.52 -15.98
N THR A 258 4.03 -8.53 -15.22
CA THR A 258 3.38 -9.77 -14.76
C THR A 258 1.99 -9.93 -15.38
N VAL A 259 0.95 -9.47 -14.70
CA VAL A 259 -0.46 -9.73 -15.03
C VAL A 259 -0.96 -8.95 -16.25
N ILE A 260 -0.48 -7.71 -16.45
CA ILE A 260 -0.95 -6.87 -17.56
C ILE A 260 -0.52 -7.43 -18.95
N PRO A 261 0.75 -7.82 -19.18
CA PRO A 261 1.14 -8.43 -20.45
C PRO A 261 0.42 -9.74 -20.75
N ILE A 262 0.02 -10.48 -19.72
CA ILE A 262 -0.79 -11.70 -19.89
C ILE A 262 -2.21 -11.32 -20.34
N ALA A 263 -2.86 -10.36 -19.67
CA ALA A 263 -4.17 -9.86 -20.06
C ALA A 263 -4.16 -9.31 -21.50
N MET A 264 -3.16 -8.52 -21.87
CA MET A 264 -3.04 -7.91 -23.22
C MET A 264 -2.92 -8.93 -24.36
N ARG A 265 -2.52 -10.17 -24.10
CA ARG A 265 -2.51 -11.24 -25.11
C ARG A 265 -3.87 -11.91 -25.30
N ASN A 266 -4.81 -11.64 -24.40
CA ASN A 266 -6.13 -12.24 -24.48
C ASN A 266 -7.06 -11.40 -25.38
N PRO A 267 -7.74 -11.99 -26.40
CA PRO A 267 -8.61 -11.26 -27.31
C PRO A 267 -9.86 -10.66 -26.63
N ASN A 268 -10.18 -11.08 -25.41
CA ASN A 268 -11.28 -10.54 -24.63
C ASN A 268 -10.89 -9.31 -23.79
N PHE A 269 -9.65 -8.84 -23.86
CA PHE A 269 -9.16 -7.71 -23.09
C PHE A 269 -8.79 -6.52 -23.98
N GLU A 270 -9.25 -5.34 -23.61
CA GLU A 270 -8.90 -4.05 -24.24
C GLU A 270 -8.39 -3.07 -23.17
N LEU A 271 -7.25 -2.43 -23.42
CA LEU A 271 -6.70 -1.36 -22.59
C LEU A 271 -6.87 -0.02 -23.28
N ARG A 272 -7.48 0.94 -22.59
CA ARG A 272 -7.53 2.35 -22.98
C ARG A 272 -6.78 3.20 -21.97
N THR A 273 -5.64 3.72 -22.40
CA THR A 273 -4.80 4.64 -21.61
C THR A 273 -5.29 6.08 -21.75
N HIS A 274 -4.77 6.97 -20.90
CA HIS A 274 -5.16 8.39 -20.88
C HIS A 274 -6.68 8.61 -20.65
N SER A 275 -7.33 7.63 -20.02
CA SER A 275 -8.78 7.58 -19.80
C SER A 275 -9.09 7.91 -18.34
N TRP A 276 -9.51 9.15 -18.09
CA TRP A 276 -9.88 9.64 -16.77
C TRP A 276 -11.36 9.37 -16.51
N VAL A 277 -11.65 8.38 -15.68
CA VAL A 277 -13.05 8.11 -15.27
C VAL A 277 -13.53 9.19 -14.32
N THR A 278 -14.63 9.84 -14.70
CA THR A 278 -15.22 10.96 -13.96
C THR A 278 -16.43 10.55 -13.13
N LYS A 279 -17.11 9.47 -13.52
CA LYS A 279 -18.34 9.03 -12.85
C LYS A 279 -18.64 7.57 -13.14
N VAL A 280 -19.20 6.86 -12.14
CA VAL A 280 -19.91 5.59 -12.32
C VAL A 280 -21.39 5.90 -12.53
N THR A 281 -21.97 5.40 -13.61
CA THR A 281 -23.39 5.60 -13.94
C THR A 281 -24.27 4.52 -13.32
N LYS A 282 -25.49 4.88 -12.94
CA LYS A 282 -26.47 3.99 -12.30
C LYS A 282 -27.77 3.94 -13.07
N ASP A 283 -28.54 2.87 -12.87
CA ASP A 283 -29.93 2.79 -13.27
C ASP A 283 -30.84 3.74 -12.46
N SER A 284 -32.12 3.78 -12.78
CA SER A 284 -33.08 4.73 -12.20
C SER A 284 -33.37 4.48 -10.72
N ASP A 285 -33.29 3.24 -10.25
CA ASP A 285 -33.50 2.86 -8.85
C ASP A 285 -32.21 2.81 -8.03
N GLY A 286 -31.07 3.06 -8.67
CA GLY A 286 -29.77 3.20 -8.03
C GLY A 286 -29.14 1.91 -7.48
N LYS A 287 -29.74 0.76 -7.81
CA LYS A 287 -29.30 -0.56 -7.30
C LYS A 287 -28.30 -1.27 -8.18
N ARG A 288 -28.11 -0.79 -9.40
CA ARG A 288 -27.15 -1.34 -10.36
C ARG A 288 -26.34 -0.21 -10.99
N VAL A 289 -25.07 -0.48 -11.23
CA VAL A 289 -24.27 0.37 -12.11
C VAL A 289 -24.52 -0.04 -13.57
N THR A 290 -24.51 0.95 -14.47
CA THR A 290 -24.76 0.76 -15.91
C THR A 290 -23.51 0.98 -16.75
N GLY A 291 -22.42 1.44 -16.15
CA GLY A 291 -21.16 1.72 -16.80
C GLY A 291 -20.40 2.88 -16.16
N VAL A 292 -19.56 3.55 -16.92
CA VAL A 292 -18.79 4.72 -16.48
C VAL A 292 -18.73 5.80 -17.55
N SER A 293 -18.60 7.06 -17.11
CA SER A 293 -18.21 8.18 -17.98
C SER A 293 -16.72 8.46 -17.78
N TYR A 294 -16.01 8.77 -18.86
CA TYR A 294 -14.58 9.11 -18.80
C TYR A 294 -14.22 10.16 -19.85
N THR A 295 -13.11 10.87 -19.58
CA THR A 295 -12.52 11.85 -20.49
C THR A 295 -11.14 11.38 -20.94
N ASN A 296 -10.84 11.48 -22.22
CA ASN A 296 -9.48 11.32 -22.73
C ASN A 296 -8.68 12.58 -22.37
N VAL A 297 -7.66 12.43 -21.52
CA VAL A 297 -6.90 13.56 -20.97
C VAL A 297 -5.97 14.24 -21.98
N LEU A 298 -5.79 13.68 -23.19
CA LEU A 298 -4.95 14.25 -24.23
C LEU A 298 -5.71 15.25 -25.12
N ASN A 299 -7.01 14.98 -25.38
CA ASN A 299 -7.81 15.77 -26.32
C ASN A 299 -9.12 16.31 -25.74
N GLY A 300 -9.49 15.91 -24.51
CA GLY A 300 -10.71 16.34 -23.85
C GLY A 300 -12.00 15.66 -24.35
N GLU A 301 -11.92 14.67 -25.20
CA GLU A 301 -13.10 13.92 -25.67
C GLU A 301 -13.74 13.13 -24.54
N GLU A 302 -15.06 13.18 -24.47
CA GLU A 302 -15.85 12.49 -23.46
C GLU A 302 -16.53 11.25 -24.01
N PHE A 303 -16.55 10.21 -23.19
CA PHE A 303 -17.11 8.90 -23.53
C PHE A 303 -17.98 8.35 -22.41
N GLU A 304 -19.01 7.60 -22.81
CA GLU A 304 -19.75 6.67 -21.95
C GLU A 304 -19.39 5.23 -22.36
N GLN A 305 -18.91 4.43 -21.40
CA GLN A 305 -18.69 3.02 -21.58
C GLN A 305 -19.71 2.23 -20.77
N PRO A 306 -20.77 1.73 -21.41
CA PRO A 306 -21.72 0.82 -20.77
C PRO A 306 -21.08 -0.50 -20.41
N ALA A 307 -21.48 -1.09 -19.27
CA ALA A 307 -20.98 -2.37 -18.81
C ALA A 307 -22.00 -3.08 -17.92
N SER A 308 -22.01 -4.40 -17.99
CA SER A 308 -22.82 -5.25 -17.09
C SER A 308 -22.25 -5.27 -15.66
N MET A 309 -20.95 -5.02 -15.48
CA MET A 309 -20.24 -4.98 -14.19
C MET A 309 -19.15 -3.90 -14.21
N VAL A 310 -18.95 -3.21 -13.09
CA VAL A 310 -17.88 -2.22 -12.90
C VAL A 310 -16.99 -2.61 -11.72
N LEU A 311 -15.66 -2.51 -11.92
CA LEU A 311 -14.64 -2.81 -10.94
C LEU A 311 -13.81 -1.55 -10.68
N LEU A 312 -13.87 -0.98 -9.46
CA LEU A 312 -13.06 0.17 -9.08
C LEU A 312 -11.72 -0.30 -8.52
N CYS A 313 -10.65 -0.01 -9.25
CA CYS A 313 -9.27 -0.41 -8.97
C CYS A 313 -8.28 0.77 -9.06
N ALA A 314 -8.78 2.02 -8.87
CA ALA A 314 -8.10 3.27 -9.20
C ALA A 314 -7.21 3.85 -8.09
N TYR A 315 -6.69 3.03 -7.17
CA TYR A 315 -6.00 3.42 -5.95
C TYR A 315 -6.96 3.81 -4.81
N ALA A 316 -6.52 3.64 -3.55
CA ALA A 316 -7.39 3.77 -2.37
C ALA A 316 -8.19 5.07 -2.33
N ILE A 317 -7.52 6.23 -2.45
CA ILE A 317 -8.17 7.54 -2.40
C ILE A 317 -9.16 7.74 -3.56
N ASN A 318 -8.76 7.34 -4.77
CA ASN A 318 -9.55 7.57 -5.98
C ASN A 318 -10.79 6.68 -6.06
N ASN A 319 -10.74 5.45 -5.52
CA ASN A 319 -11.92 4.59 -5.42
C ASN A 319 -13.00 5.25 -4.53
N VAL A 320 -12.60 5.78 -3.38
CA VAL A 320 -13.50 6.52 -2.47
C VAL A 320 -14.05 7.76 -3.15
N HIS A 321 -13.19 8.53 -3.83
CA HIS A 321 -13.58 9.74 -4.56
C HIS A 321 -14.65 9.45 -5.63
N LEU A 322 -14.44 8.42 -6.45
CA LEU A 322 -15.39 8.00 -7.48
C LEU A 322 -16.74 7.57 -6.89
N MET A 323 -16.75 6.87 -5.76
CA MET A 323 -18.02 6.51 -5.10
C MET A 323 -18.77 7.75 -4.60
N LEU A 324 -18.07 8.70 -3.97
CA LEU A 324 -18.65 9.97 -3.51
C LEU A 324 -19.20 10.80 -4.68
N LEU A 325 -18.41 10.98 -5.76
CA LEU A 325 -18.80 11.73 -6.95
C LEU A 325 -20.00 11.09 -7.68
N SER A 326 -20.15 9.78 -7.57
CA SER A 326 -21.21 9.01 -8.22
C SER A 326 -22.45 8.84 -7.34
N GLY A 327 -22.42 9.30 -6.10
CA GLY A 327 -23.51 9.11 -5.13
C GLY A 327 -23.81 7.64 -4.87
N ILE A 328 -22.78 6.80 -4.72
CA ILE A 328 -22.88 5.38 -4.39
C ILE A 328 -22.54 5.20 -2.91
N GLY A 329 -23.50 4.72 -2.14
CA GLY A 329 -23.43 4.62 -0.69
C GLY A 329 -23.58 5.97 0.02
N ALA A 330 -23.88 5.92 1.31
CA ALA A 330 -24.06 7.12 2.13
C ALA A 330 -22.68 7.70 2.54
N PRO A 331 -22.42 9.01 2.26
CA PRO A 331 -21.22 9.68 2.77
C PRO A 331 -21.15 9.61 4.30
N TYR A 332 -19.94 9.44 4.83
CA TYR A 332 -19.72 9.33 6.27
C TYR A 332 -19.76 10.69 6.97
N ASP A 333 -20.56 10.78 8.02
CA ASP A 333 -20.57 11.89 8.96
C ASP A 333 -19.89 11.48 10.26
N PRO A 334 -18.72 12.07 10.62
CA PRO A 334 -17.98 11.70 11.83
C PRO A 334 -18.65 12.17 13.14
N VAL A 335 -19.56 13.15 13.09
CA VAL A 335 -20.28 13.65 14.27
C VAL A 335 -21.44 12.72 14.62
N GLU A 336 -22.28 12.43 13.61
CA GLU A 336 -23.43 11.53 13.76
C GLU A 336 -23.06 10.05 13.71
N GLN A 337 -21.83 9.73 13.27
CA GLN A 337 -21.33 8.37 13.00
C GLN A 337 -22.25 7.58 12.05
N LYS A 338 -22.80 8.25 11.07
CA LYS A 338 -23.67 7.68 10.02
C LYS A 338 -22.98 7.69 8.68
N GLY A 339 -23.42 6.77 7.80
CA GLY A 339 -22.80 6.59 6.49
C GLY A 339 -21.52 5.76 6.56
N VAL A 340 -21.05 5.30 5.41
CA VAL A 340 -19.94 4.35 5.29
C VAL A 340 -18.88 4.75 4.26
N ILE A 341 -19.22 5.68 3.33
CA ILE A 341 -18.27 6.12 2.30
C ILE A 341 -17.44 7.29 2.82
N GLY A 342 -16.15 7.09 2.94
CA GLY A 342 -15.20 8.01 3.56
C GLY A 342 -14.78 7.63 4.98
N LYS A 343 -15.42 6.62 5.58
CA LYS A 343 -15.17 6.16 6.96
C LYS A 343 -13.79 5.47 7.10
N ASN A 344 -13.16 5.62 8.27
CA ASN A 344 -11.97 4.89 8.68
C ASN A 344 -10.75 5.10 7.76
N TYR A 345 -10.46 6.34 7.37
CA TYR A 345 -9.16 6.59 6.75
C TYR A 345 -8.04 6.26 7.72
N CYS A 346 -7.11 5.42 7.28
CA CYS A 346 -5.94 5.05 8.05
C CYS A 346 -4.66 5.22 7.21
N TYR A 347 -3.57 5.47 7.92
CA TYR A 347 -2.23 5.65 7.36
C TYR A 347 -1.21 4.80 8.14
N GLN A 348 0.05 5.13 8.13
CA GLN A 348 1.07 4.53 9.00
C GLN A 348 1.80 5.59 9.79
N THR A 349 2.26 5.21 10.98
CA THR A 349 3.19 6.01 11.79
C THR A 349 4.56 5.32 11.83
N GLY A 350 5.55 5.95 12.46
CA GLY A 350 6.86 5.33 12.60
C GLY A 350 7.83 6.19 13.37
N ALA A 351 8.93 5.58 13.74
CA ALA A 351 10.09 6.21 14.35
C ALA A 351 11.35 5.74 13.65
N GLY A 352 12.44 6.49 13.72
CA GLY A 352 13.68 6.08 13.06
C GLY A 352 14.91 6.71 13.69
N ALA A 353 16.01 5.95 13.70
CA ALA A 353 17.34 6.40 14.09
C ALA A 353 18.30 6.34 12.92
N THR A 354 19.27 7.25 12.86
CA THR A 354 20.40 7.18 11.92
C THR A 354 21.68 6.94 12.72
N LEU A 355 22.38 5.89 12.36
CA LEU A 355 23.62 5.46 12.99
C LEU A 355 24.79 5.75 12.05
N PHE A 356 25.89 6.28 12.58
CA PHE A 356 27.10 6.67 11.84
C PHE A 356 28.30 5.89 12.39
N PHE A 357 29.09 5.26 11.50
CA PHE A 357 30.23 4.42 11.88
C PHE A 357 31.51 4.87 11.20
N GLU A 358 32.53 5.26 11.93
CA GLU A 358 33.87 5.44 11.36
C GLU A 358 34.50 4.07 11.11
N GLY A 359 35.14 3.92 9.94
CA GLY A 359 35.80 2.67 9.55
C GLY A 359 34.90 1.54 9.05
N LYS A 360 33.58 1.78 8.89
CA LYS A 360 32.66 0.82 8.25
C LYS A 360 32.01 1.45 7.02
N TYR A 361 31.95 0.71 5.92
CA TYR A 361 31.36 1.16 4.67
C TYR A 361 30.12 0.31 4.34
N PHE A 362 28.99 0.98 4.20
CA PHE A 362 27.70 0.39 3.83
C PHE A 362 27.35 0.79 2.41
N ASN A 363 27.90 0.21 1.40
CA ASN A 363 27.66 0.64 0.04
C ASN A 363 26.15 0.73 -0.31
N PRO A 364 25.51 1.92 -0.29
CA PRO A 364 24.07 2.03 -0.56
C PRO A 364 23.69 1.70 -2.01
N PHE A 365 24.68 1.64 -2.94
CA PHE A 365 24.48 1.18 -4.31
C PHE A 365 24.47 -0.34 -4.46
N MET A 366 24.68 -1.08 -3.37
CA MET A 366 24.56 -2.54 -3.29
C MET A 366 23.41 -2.89 -2.32
N ASN A 367 22.17 -2.63 -2.74
CA ASN A 367 20.98 -2.79 -1.91
C ASN A 367 19.75 -3.20 -2.73
N ALA A 368 18.80 -3.85 -2.10
CA ALA A 368 17.47 -4.13 -2.63
C ALA A 368 16.43 -4.10 -1.51
N GLY A 369 15.14 -4.01 -1.85
CA GLY A 369 14.07 -3.99 -0.86
C GLY A 369 14.12 -5.16 0.12
N GLY A 370 14.36 -6.38 -0.39
CA GLY A 370 14.45 -7.61 0.41
C GLY A 370 15.81 -7.89 1.05
N SER A 371 16.83 -7.03 0.87
CA SER A 371 18.16 -7.21 1.49
C SER A 371 18.22 -6.76 2.94
N ASN A 372 17.12 -6.31 3.50
CA ASN A 372 17.00 -5.82 4.88
C ASN A 372 16.46 -6.91 5.80
N ALA A 373 16.82 -6.83 7.09
CA ALA A 373 16.23 -7.64 8.14
C ALA A 373 15.14 -6.87 8.91
N THR A 374 14.23 -7.63 9.49
CA THR A 374 13.10 -7.10 10.26
C THR A 374 12.90 -7.96 11.51
N ILE A 375 12.40 -7.38 12.59
CA ILE A 375 11.86 -8.07 13.76
C ILE A 375 10.37 -7.77 13.91
N ASP A 376 9.60 -8.77 14.30
CA ASP A 376 8.15 -8.72 14.49
C ASP A 376 7.71 -8.98 15.92
N ASP A 377 8.64 -8.93 16.85
CA ASP A 377 8.39 -9.14 18.28
C ASP A 377 7.31 -8.20 18.83
N PHE A 378 7.14 -7.02 18.22
CA PHE A 378 6.16 -5.99 18.62
C PHE A 378 4.97 -5.88 17.65
N ASN A 379 4.88 -6.79 16.69
CA ASN A 379 3.78 -6.79 15.74
C ASN A 379 2.52 -7.40 16.35
N ILE A 380 1.41 -7.44 15.60
CA ILE A 380 0.16 -8.09 16.06
C ILE A 380 0.39 -9.60 16.23
N ASN A 381 0.81 -9.96 17.42
CA ASN A 381 0.92 -11.32 17.93
C ASN A 381 0.66 -11.29 19.44
N TRP A 382 0.40 -12.46 20.04
CA TRP A 382 0.10 -12.53 21.47
C TRP A 382 1.33 -12.65 22.38
N ALA A 383 2.53 -12.78 21.82
CA ALA A 383 3.76 -12.79 22.62
C ALA A 383 4.04 -11.44 23.25
N PHE A 384 3.71 -10.35 22.56
CA PHE A 384 3.86 -8.99 23.09
C PHE A 384 2.60 -8.54 23.83
N ASP A 385 2.74 -8.22 25.13
CA ASP A 385 1.66 -7.68 25.95
C ASP A 385 1.60 -6.14 25.85
N ARG A 386 0.50 -5.63 25.31
CA ARG A 386 0.25 -4.19 25.11
C ARG A 386 -0.39 -3.52 26.32
N GLY A 387 -0.91 -4.31 27.27
CA GLY A 387 -1.58 -3.81 28.47
C GLY A 387 -0.77 -2.75 29.22
N PRO A 388 0.50 -3.02 29.61
CA PRO A 388 1.35 -2.06 30.31
C PRO A 388 1.66 -0.78 29.49
N HIS A 389 1.60 -0.85 28.16
CA HIS A 389 1.92 0.25 27.26
C HIS A 389 0.68 1.07 26.85
N ASN A 390 -0.50 0.54 27.08
CA ASN A 390 -1.80 1.19 26.85
C ASN A 390 -1.95 1.76 25.44
N PHE A 391 -1.72 0.92 24.41
CA PHE A 391 -2.02 1.24 23.02
C PHE A 391 -2.61 0.04 22.28
N VAL A 392 -3.46 0.31 21.29
CA VAL A 392 -3.99 -0.64 20.31
C VAL A 392 -3.15 -0.56 19.05
N GLY A 393 -2.84 -1.69 18.43
CA GLY A 393 -2.05 -1.75 17.21
C GLY A 393 -0.68 -2.40 17.42
N ALA A 394 0.20 -2.19 16.46
CA ALA A 394 1.46 -2.90 16.36
C ALA A 394 2.49 -2.14 15.55
N TYR A 395 3.75 -2.54 15.65
CA TYR A 395 4.82 -2.07 14.78
C TYR A 395 5.85 -3.18 14.56
N ASN A 396 6.53 -3.13 13.42
CA ASN A 396 7.75 -3.88 13.15
C ASN A 396 8.96 -2.94 13.18
N VAL A 397 10.16 -3.50 13.37
CA VAL A 397 11.41 -2.73 13.33
C VAL A 397 12.35 -3.35 12.31
N ALA A 398 12.96 -2.53 11.48
CA ALA A 398 13.87 -2.97 10.42
C ALA A 398 15.15 -2.16 10.39
N GLY A 399 16.28 -2.84 10.11
CA GLY A 399 17.58 -2.21 9.91
C GLY A 399 18.12 -2.39 8.50
N GLY A 400 18.75 -1.35 7.96
CA GLY A 400 19.34 -1.35 6.63
C GLY A 400 19.08 -0.08 5.83
N PHE A 401 18.79 -0.23 4.54
CA PHE A 401 18.46 0.85 3.60
C PHE A 401 17.23 0.50 2.78
N ASN A 402 16.44 1.51 2.38
CA ASN A 402 15.32 1.32 1.45
C ASN A 402 15.68 1.69 0.00
N THR A 403 16.57 2.68 -0.19
CA THR A 403 16.96 3.18 -1.50
C THR A 403 18.24 4.01 -1.40
N VAL A 404 18.97 4.15 -2.49
CA VAL A 404 20.24 4.86 -2.53
C VAL A 404 20.08 6.39 -2.50
N LEU A 405 19.30 6.98 -3.38
CA LEU A 405 19.01 8.41 -3.52
C LEU A 405 20.24 9.33 -3.34
N PRO A 406 21.22 9.34 -4.26
CA PRO A 406 22.45 10.12 -4.09
C PRO A 406 22.24 11.64 -4.00
N ILE A 407 21.12 12.15 -4.50
CA ILE A 407 20.74 13.58 -4.39
C ILE A 407 19.91 13.83 -3.13
N GLY A 408 18.96 12.96 -2.82
CA GLY A 408 17.99 13.13 -1.74
C GLY A 408 18.44 12.61 -0.37
N TYR A 409 19.25 11.56 -0.32
CA TYR A 409 19.76 11.00 0.92
C TYR A 409 20.98 11.75 1.41
N ARG A 410 20.86 12.40 2.55
CA ARG A 410 21.88 13.34 3.09
C ARG A 410 22.04 13.09 4.58
N PRO A 411 22.65 11.95 4.97
CA PRO A 411 22.83 11.63 6.37
C PRO A 411 23.90 12.52 6.99
N VAL A 412 23.52 13.29 7.98
CA VAL A 412 24.45 14.11 8.78
C VAL A 412 24.12 13.96 10.28
N PRO A 413 25.13 13.91 11.15
CA PRO A 413 24.92 13.91 12.60
C PRO A 413 24.19 15.18 13.05
N SER A 414 23.39 15.05 14.13
CA SER A 414 22.72 16.17 14.78
C SER A 414 23.71 17.29 15.15
N GLY A 415 23.31 18.54 14.95
CA GLY A 415 24.16 19.71 15.15
C GLY A 415 25.00 20.13 13.93
N THR A 416 25.00 19.33 12.84
CA THR A 416 25.61 19.77 11.58
C THR A 416 24.82 20.93 11.00
N PRO A 417 25.45 22.01 10.49
CA PRO A 417 24.76 23.06 9.75
C PRO A 417 23.96 22.49 8.59
N GLN A 418 22.81 23.09 8.27
CA GLN A 418 21.92 22.56 7.22
C GLN A 418 22.31 22.98 5.80
N TRP A 419 23.36 23.79 5.62
CA TRP A 419 23.88 24.29 4.36
C TRP A 419 25.34 24.72 4.47
N GLY A 420 25.99 25.06 3.34
CA GLY A 420 27.36 25.55 3.29
C GLY A 420 28.40 24.44 3.17
N SER A 421 29.68 24.83 3.28
CA SER A 421 30.81 23.92 3.04
C SER A 421 30.96 22.82 4.09
N GLU A 422 30.63 23.10 5.34
CA GLU A 422 30.68 22.13 6.41
C GLU A 422 29.62 21.04 6.19
N TRP A 423 28.38 21.44 5.85
CA TRP A 423 27.32 20.49 5.50
C TRP A 423 27.72 19.58 4.34
N LYS A 424 28.31 20.14 3.26
CA LYS A 424 28.77 19.35 2.11
C LYS A 424 29.83 18.33 2.50
N ARG A 425 30.85 18.74 3.26
CA ARG A 425 31.91 17.82 3.74
C ARG A 425 31.36 16.74 4.65
N THR A 426 30.47 17.11 5.57
CA THR A 426 29.85 16.18 6.51
C THR A 426 28.95 15.17 5.80
N THR A 427 28.16 15.60 4.82
CA THR A 427 27.35 14.69 3.98
C THR A 427 28.25 13.71 3.21
N ALA A 428 29.30 14.19 2.56
CA ALA A 428 30.24 13.33 1.83
C ALA A 428 30.93 12.31 2.75
N LYS A 429 31.34 12.74 3.97
CA LYS A 429 31.95 11.85 4.97
C LYS A 429 31.02 10.71 5.36
N TRP A 430 29.73 10.99 5.62
CA TRP A 430 28.82 10.04 6.24
C TRP A 430 27.91 9.30 5.27
N TYR A 431 27.83 9.67 4.00
CA TYR A 431 26.93 9.07 3.03
C TYR A 431 27.06 7.53 2.93
N GLN A 432 28.30 7.02 2.91
CA GLN A 432 28.56 5.59 2.82
C GLN A 432 28.84 4.91 4.18
N THR A 433 28.75 5.65 5.27
CA THR A 433 29.07 5.14 6.62
C THR A 433 27.90 5.29 7.58
N ALA A 434 26.73 5.66 7.07
CA ALA A 434 25.50 5.76 7.82
C ALA A 434 24.52 4.64 7.44
N MET A 435 23.76 4.18 8.41
CA MET A 435 22.63 3.26 8.23
C MET A 435 21.42 3.73 9.03
N VAL A 436 20.27 3.13 8.80
CA VAL A 436 19.02 3.48 9.50
C VAL A 436 18.40 2.28 10.19
N ILE A 437 17.75 2.52 11.31
CA ILE A 437 16.81 1.59 11.94
C ILE A 437 15.47 2.31 11.99
N ASN A 438 14.43 1.70 11.44
CA ASN A 438 13.10 2.29 11.36
C ASN A 438 12.04 1.34 11.91
N ALA A 439 11.07 1.87 12.66
CA ALA A 439 9.82 1.20 12.92
C ALA A 439 8.76 1.66 11.92
N SER A 440 7.91 0.73 11.49
CA SER A 440 6.67 0.99 10.79
C SER A 440 5.53 0.55 11.70
N GLY A 441 4.64 1.48 12.06
CA GLY A 441 3.55 1.26 13.01
C GLY A 441 2.19 1.44 12.36
N SER A 442 1.22 0.66 12.82
CA SER A 442 -0.18 0.75 12.41
C SER A 442 -0.80 2.08 12.84
N VAL A 443 -1.75 2.55 12.07
CA VAL A 443 -2.70 3.59 12.49
C VAL A 443 -4.07 2.96 12.57
N MET A 444 -4.66 2.99 13.75
CA MET A 444 -5.98 2.42 13.99
C MET A 444 -7.07 3.39 13.51
N ALA A 445 -8.18 2.82 13.08
CA ALA A 445 -9.32 3.60 12.62
C ALA A 445 -9.86 4.50 13.73
N ASN A 446 -10.11 5.78 13.39
CA ASN A 446 -10.68 6.76 14.29
C ASN A 446 -11.82 7.52 13.60
N ARG A 447 -12.90 7.83 14.32
CA ARG A 447 -14.10 8.46 13.76
C ARG A 447 -13.82 9.76 13.01
N TYR A 448 -12.81 10.53 13.42
CA TYR A 448 -12.46 11.82 12.80
C TYR A 448 -11.42 11.72 11.70
N ASN A 449 -10.84 10.54 11.46
CA ASN A 449 -9.96 10.30 10.32
C ASN A 449 -10.80 9.76 9.17
N CYS A 450 -11.16 10.64 8.22
CA CYS A 450 -12.14 10.33 7.18
C CYS A 450 -11.91 11.10 5.89
N TYR A 451 -12.68 10.73 4.88
CA TYR A 451 -12.77 11.43 3.60
C TYR A 451 -14.17 11.99 3.38
N ASP A 452 -14.24 13.13 2.70
CA ASP A 452 -15.45 13.70 2.13
C ASP A 452 -15.12 14.53 0.87
N LEU A 453 -16.08 15.19 0.26
CA LEU A 453 -15.86 16.09 -0.87
C LEU A 453 -15.60 17.52 -0.38
N ASP A 454 -14.59 18.17 -0.95
CA ASP A 454 -14.28 19.56 -0.64
C ASP A 454 -15.35 20.51 -1.22
N PRO A 455 -15.94 21.40 -0.43
CA PRO A 455 -16.98 22.32 -0.91
C PRO A 455 -16.44 23.43 -1.82
N THR A 456 -15.15 23.76 -1.72
CA THR A 456 -14.53 24.93 -2.33
C THR A 456 -13.66 24.58 -3.54
N TYR A 457 -12.74 23.61 -3.35
CA TYR A 457 -11.72 23.31 -4.35
C TYR A 457 -12.16 22.23 -5.35
N ARG A 458 -11.74 22.42 -6.61
CA ARG A 458 -12.11 21.53 -7.72
C ARG A 458 -10.89 21.11 -8.53
N ASN A 459 -10.97 19.93 -9.15
CA ASN A 459 -9.97 19.44 -10.09
C ASN A 459 -10.13 20.08 -11.49
N ALA A 460 -9.25 19.74 -12.43
CA ALA A 460 -9.27 20.24 -13.79
C ALA A 460 -10.55 19.89 -14.59
N PHE A 461 -11.34 18.93 -14.10
CA PHE A 461 -12.62 18.52 -14.70
C PHE A 461 -13.83 19.19 -14.01
N GLY A 462 -13.60 20.19 -13.14
CA GLY A 462 -14.66 20.91 -12.42
C GLY A 462 -15.30 20.13 -11.27
N GLN A 463 -14.80 18.96 -10.92
CA GLN A 463 -15.33 18.12 -9.85
C GLN A 463 -14.76 18.55 -8.49
N PRO A 464 -15.53 18.47 -7.39
CA PRO A 464 -15.01 18.66 -6.04
C PRO A 464 -13.79 17.77 -5.78
N LEU A 465 -12.73 18.33 -5.17
CA LEU A 465 -11.58 17.54 -4.73
C LEU A 465 -11.99 16.59 -3.59
N MET A 466 -11.28 15.48 -3.47
CA MET A 466 -11.32 14.69 -2.26
C MET A 466 -10.74 15.50 -1.10
N ARG A 467 -11.48 15.61 0.02
CA ARG A 467 -10.96 16.20 1.26
C ARG A 467 -10.62 15.11 2.25
N MET A 468 -9.39 15.14 2.74
CA MET A 468 -8.88 14.24 3.76
C MET A 468 -8.79 14.97 5.10
N THR A 469 -9.46 14.43 6.12
CA THR A 469 -9.27 14.83 7.52
C THR A 469 -8.45 13.75 8.22
N PHE A 470 -7.25 14.08 8.69
CA PHE A 470 -6.36 13.10 9.32
C PHE A 470 -5.38 13.74 10.31
N ASP A 471 -5.27 13.10 11.47
CA ASP A 471 -4.18 13.35 12.42
C ASP A 471 -3.91 12.09 13.25
N TYR A 472 -2.67 11.98 13.76
CA TYR A 472 -2.33 10.96 14.75
C TYR A 472 -3.05 11.23 16.07
N LYS A 473 -3.44 10.17 16.77
CA LYS A 473 -4.13 10.25 18.06
C LYS A 473 -3.18 9.83 19.20
N ALA A 474 -3.62 10.00 20.42
CA ALA A 474 -2.84 9.61 21.60
C ALA A 474 -2.37 8.14 21.55
N ASN A 475 -3.14 7.27 20.89
CA ASN A 475 -2.81 5.87 20.66
C ASN A 475 -1.48 5.71 19.88
N GLU A 476 -1.37 6.39 18.71
CA GLU A 476 -0.20 6.34 17.86
C GLU A 476 1.02 7.01 18.50
N HIS A 477 0.82 8.05 19.31
CA HIS A 477 1.90 8.69 20.08
C HIS A 477 2.48 7.75 21.14
N LYS A 478 1.65 7.01 21.88
CA LYS A 478 2.10 6.01 22.85
C LYS A 478 2.90 4.89 22.18
N MET A 479 2.36 4.34 21.10
CA MET A 479 3.04 3.31 20.31
C MET A 479 4.37 3.81 19.74
N GLY A 480 4.39 5.02 19.16
CA GLY A 480 5.60 5.65 18.63
C GLY A 480 6.67 5.91 19.69
N THR A 481 6.28 6.23 20.93
CA THR A 481 7.20 6.39 22.07
C THR A 481 7.87 5.08 22.42
N HIS A 482 7.10 4.00 22.53
CA HIS A 482 7.64 2.67 22.79
C HIS A 482 8.56 2.19 21.64
N ALA A 483 8.14 2.37 20.38
CA ALA A 483 8.95 2.01 19.22
C ALA A 483 10.28 2.79 19.18
N ALA A 484 10.28 4.09 19.51
CA ALA A 484 11.49 4.90 19.56
C ALA A 484 12.45 4.41 20.65
N GLN A 485 11.95 3.96 21.80
CA GLN A 485 12.77 3.38 22.86
C GLN A 485 13.45 2.09 22.37
N VAL A 486 12.70 1.14 21.81
CA VAL A 486 13.23 -0.13 21.29
C VAL A 486 14.31 0.12 20.24
N ILE A 487 14.05 1.04 19.27
CA ILE A 487 15.03 1.41 18.26
C ILE A 487 16.31 1.96 18.89
N ASN A 488 16.20 2.84 19.88
CA ASN A 488 17.35 3.46 20.53
C ASN A 488 18.18 2.44 21.32
N ASP A 489 17.55 1.46 21.93
CA ASP A 489 18.24 0.43 22.70
C ASP A 489 19.04 -0.50 21.73
N ILE A 490 18.45 -0.92 20.61
CA ILE A 490 19.15 -1.67 19.56
C ILE A 490 20.29 -0.80 18.97
N ALA A 491 20.02 0.47 18.65
CA ALA A 491 21.01 1.37 18.07
C ALA A 491 22.22 1.60 18.98
N LYS A 492 22.00 1.75 20.28
CA LYS A 492 23.08 1.87 21.27
C LYS A 492 23.92 0.59 21.38
N ALA A 493 23.27 -0.58 21.37
CA ALA A 493 23.94 -1.88 21.39
C ALA A 493 24.86 -2.11 20.18
N MET A 494 24.59 -1.45 19.04
CA MET A 494 25.45 -1.49 17.85
C MET A 494 26.71 -0.62 17.98
N ASN A 495 26.85 0.18 19.05
CA ASN A 495 27.99 1.04 19.35
C ASN A 495 28.43 1.95 18.17
N PRO A 496 27.55 2.79 17.61
CA PRO A 496 27.90 3.70 16.53
C PRO A 496 28.82 4.84 17.01
N THR A 497 29.65 5.38 16.09
CA THR A 497 30.49 6.55 16.37
C THR A 497 29.64 7.79 16.70
N LYS A 498 28.52 7.95 15.98
CA LYS A 498 27.51 8.99 16.26
C LYS A 498 26.10 8.41 16.04
N LEU A 499 25.13 8.97 16.74
CA LEU A 499 23.72 8.55 16.69
C LEU A 499 22.79 9.77 16.63
N ASN A 500 21.93 9.77 15.62
CA ASN A 500 20.69 10.56 15.65
C ASN A 500 19.60 9.64 16.19
N PRO A 501 19.18 9.81 17.46
CA PRO A 501 18.27 8.87 18.08
C PRO A 501 16.85 8.98 17.51
N ALA A 502 16.14 7.85 17.55
CA ALA A 502 14.71 7.82 17.25
C ALA A 502 13.93 8.67 18.25
N ARG A 503 12.92 9.36 17.76
CA ARG A 503 11.99 10.18 18.57
C ARG A 503 10.56 9.81 18.18
N ALA A 504 9.67 9.82 19.16
CA ALA A 504 8.23 9.77 18.91
C ALA A 504 7.81 11.04 18.17
N ARG A 505 6.87 10.91 17.26
CA ARG A 505 6.20 12.06 16.64
C ARG A 505 5.19 12.62 17.63
N THR A 506 5.30 13.91 17.93
CA THR A 506 4.39 14.63 18.82
C THR A 506 3.68 15.78 18.11
N ASP A 507 4.23 16.22 16.97
CA ASP A 507 3.64 17.27 16.15
C ASP A 507 2.45 16.73 15.33
N PRO A 508 1.49 17.60 14.96
CA PRO A 508 0.41 17.26 14.06
C PRO A 508 0.94 16.64 12.76
N TRP A 509 0.18 15.72 12.19
CA TRP A 509 0.56 15.12 10.92
C TRP A 509 0.65 16.17 9.80
N THR A 510 1.62 16.02 8.93
CA THR A 510 1.77 16.89 7.76
C THR A 510 1.95 16.06 6.50
N VAL A 511 1.35 16.52 5.40
CA VAL A 511 1.46 15.91 4.08
C VAL A 511 2.81 16.16 3.41
N VAL A 512 3.62 17.09 3.93
CA VAL A 512 4.81 17.60 3.25
C VAL A 512 5.94 16.58 3.11
N PRO A 513 6.46 15.92 4.16
CA PRO A 513 7.52 14.93 3.99
C PRO A 513 6.95 13.59 3.53
N TYR A 514 7.66 12.91 2.63
CA TYR A 514 7.31 11.54 2.28
C TYR A 514 7.46 10.60 3.48
N GLN A 515 6.46 9.79 3.71
CA GLN A 515 6.43 8.81 4.79
C GLN A 515 6.17 7.39 4.23
N SER A 516 5.00 7.17 3.64
CA SER A 516 4.64 5.93 2.93
C SER A 516 3.49 6.21 1.95
N THR A 517 3.24 5.31 1.00
CA THR A 517 2.08 5.40 0.09
C THR A 517 0.95 4.45 0.55
N HIS A 518 0.85 4.23 1.87
CA HIS A 518 -0.03 3.21 2.47
C HIS A 518 -1.34 3.81 2.98
N ASN A 519 -2.09 4.46 2.08
CA ASN A 519 -3.44 4.94 2.38
C ASN A 519 -4.42 3.76 2.36
N THR A 520 -5.22 3.61 3.42
CA THR A 520 -6.21 2.55 3.56
C THR A 520 -7.54 3.11 4.09
N GLY A 521 -8.62 2.34 3.94
CA GLY A 521 -9.93 2.75 4.41
C GLY A 521 -10.67 3.70 3.47
N GLY A 522 -11.85 4.08 3.85
CA GLY A 522 -12.76 4.95 3.09
C GLY A 522 -13.92 4.23 2.41
N THR A 523 -13.78 2.96 2.01
CA THR A 523 -14.87 2.10 1.56
C THR A 523 -14.68 0.69 2.13
N ILE A 524 -14.69 0.63 3.45
CA ILE A 524 -14.28 -0.55 4.19
C ILE A 524 -15.20 -1.74 3.98
N MET A 525 -14.59 -2.94 3.97
CA MET A 525 -15.31 -4.20 3.97
C MET A 525 -15.75 -4.59 5.37
N GLY A 526 -16.77 -5.42 5.47
CA GLY A 526 -17.27 -5.95 6.75
C GLY A 526 -18.41 -6.91 6.57
N ALA A 527 -18.93 -7.39 7.69
CA ALA A 527 -20.04 -8.35 7.74
C ALA A 527 -21.43 -7.69 7.71
N ASN A 528 -21.52 -6.36 7.88
CA ASN A 528 -22.77 -5.65 8.07
C ASN A 528 -22.82 -4.36 7.21
N PRO A 529 -23.87 -4.14 6.41
CA PRO A 529 -24.03 -2.93 5.58
C PRO A 529 -24.18 -1.63 6.40
N ARG A 530 -24.51 -1.70 7.71
CA ARG A 530 -24.55 -0.49 8.55
C ARG A 530 -23.17 0.07 8.86
N ASP A 531 -22.15 -0.81 8.88
CA ASP A 531 -20.79 -0.46 9.34
C ASP A 531 -19.76 -0.48 8.24
N SER A 532 -20.10 -1.02 7.06
CA SER A 532 -19.20 -1.21 5.93
C SER A 532 -19.84 -0.84 4.60
N ALA A 533 -19.03 -0.43 3.63
CA ALA A 533 -19.46 -0.14 2.26
C ALA A 533 -19.57 -1.41 1.40
N LEU A 534 -18.81 -2.44 1.75
CA LEU A 534 -18.61 -3.64 0.96
C LEU A 534 -18.77 -4.89 1.84
N ASN A 535 -19.27 -5.97 1.23
CA ASN A 535 -19.26 -7.29 1.84
C ASN A 535 -17.87 -7.96 1.73
N LYS A 536 -17.72 -9.16 2.27
CA LYS A 536 -16.46 -9.91 2.28
C LYS A 536 -15.89 -10.25 0.89
N TYR A 537 -16.69 -10.17 -0.16
CA TYR A 537 -16.27 -10.38 -1.56
C TYR A 537 -15.91 -9.07 -2.26
N LEU A 538 -15.83 -7.96 -1.53
CA LEU A 538 -15.60 -6.59 -2.01
C LEU A 538 -16.69 -6.09 -2.96
N GLN A 539 -17.87 -6.70 -2.93
CA GLN A 539 -19.07 -6.27 -3.62
C GLN A 539 -19.78 -5.18 -2.82
N SER A 540 -20.19 -4.12 -3.48
CA SER A 540 -20.97 -3.05 -2.87
C SER A 540 -22.31 -3.57 -2.32
N TRP A 541 -22.68 -3.12 -1.12
CA TRP A 541 -24.00 -3.38 -0.57
C TRP A 541 -25.12 -2.65 -1.33
N ASP A 542 -24.81 -1.48 -1.88
CA ASP A 542 -25.79 -0.64 -2.61
C ASP A 542 -26.00 -1.11 -4.05
N CYS A 543 -24.91 -1.45 -4.77
CA CYS A 543 -24.96 -1.83 -6.18
C CYS A 543 -24.31 -3.21 -6.36
N HIS A 544 -25.12 -4.25 -6.51
CA HIS A 544 -24.63 -5.63 -6.51
C HIS A 544 -23.71 -6.01 -7.70
N ASN A 545 -23.64 -5.20 -8.75
CA ASN A 545 -22.74 -5.38 -9.88
C ASN A 545 -21.54 -4.41 -9.86
N LEU A 546 -21.27 -3.80 -8.70
CA LEU A 546 -20.09 -2.99 -8.42
C LEU A 546 -19.18 -3.70 -7.43
N PHE A 547 -17.91 -3.87 -7.79
CA PHE A 547 -16.86 -4.34 -6.90
C PHE A 547 -15.80 -3.26 -6.73
N VAL A 548 -15.30 -3.08 -5.51
CA VAL A 548 -14.31 -2.04 -5.21
C VAL A 548 -13.10 -2.70 -4.57
N VAL A 549 -11.96 -2.69 -5.27
CA VAL A 549 -10.80 -3.51 -4.91
C VAL A 549 -9.54 -2.66 -4.74
N GLY A 550 -8.94 -2.73 -3.56
CA GLY A 550 -7.75 -1.96 -3.21
C GLY A 550 -7.61 -1.80 -1.71
N ALA A 551 -6.62 -1.04 -1.26
CA ALA A 551 -6.43 -0.81 0.17
C ALA A 551 -7.53 0.07 0.84
N ASN A 552 -8.38 0.70 0.05
CA ASN A 552 -9.57 1.43 0.53
C ASN A 552 -10.57 0.53 1.28
N VAL A 553 -10.51 -0.79 1.06
CA VAL A 553 -11.44 -1.74 1.68
C VAL A 553 -11.04 -2.15 3.10
N PHE A 554 -9.84 -1.79 3.55
CA PHE A 554 -9.29 -2.20 4.84
C PHE A 554 -9.97 -1.44 5.99
N PRO A 555 -10.53 -2.13 7.00
CA PRO A 555 -11.14 -1.48 8.17
C PRO A 555 -10.15 -0.69 9.04
N HIS A 556 -8.88 -1.06 9.02
CA HIS A 556 -7.74 -0.38 9.66
C HIS A 556 -6.45 -0.66 8.87
N ASN A 557 -5.37 0.04 9.19
CA ASN A 557 -4.05 -0.27 8.60
C ASN A 557 -3.18 -1.06 9.59
N ALA A 558 -2.30 -1.90 9.08
CA ALA A 558 -1.32 -2.67 9.86
C ALA A 558 0.06 -1.98 9.88
N SER A 559 0.99 -2.57 10.60
CA SER A 559 2.40 -2.20 10.59
C SER A 559 3.09 -2.54 9.25
N TYR A 560 2.55 -3.50 8.52
CA TYR A 560 3.06 -4.00 7.24
C TYR A 560 2.63 -3.16 6.04
N ASN A 561 3.40 -3.29 4.95
CA ASN A 561 3.00 -2.77 3.66
C ASN A 561 1.72 -3.48 3.17
N PRO A 562 0.73 -2.76 2.62
CA PRO A 562 -0.60 -3.33 2.32
C PRO A 562 -0.66 -4.16 1.04
N THR A 563 0.42 -4.25 0.25
CA THR A 563 0.36 -4.85 -1.10
C THR A 563 0.05 -6.35 -1.08
N GLY A 564 0.52 -7.10 -0.08
CA GLY A 564 0.20 -8.53 0.07
C GLY A 564 -1.30 -8.80 0.15
N PRO A 565 -2.02 -8.25 1.16
CA PRO A 565 -3.47 -8.40 1.22
C PRO A 565 -4.22 -7.77 0.05
N VAL A 566 -3.73 -6.68 -0.54
CA VAL A 566 -4.33 -6.10 -1.78
C VAL A 566 -4.31 -7.10 -2.92
N GLY A 567 -3.19 -7.80 -3.14
CA GLY A 567 -3.07 -8.84 -4.15
C GLY A 567 -3.94 -10.06 -3.86
N ALA A 568 -3.93 -10.54 -2.61
CA ALA A 568 -4.75 -11.67 -2.18
C ALA A 568 -6.25 -11.38 -2.35
N LEU A 569 -6.71 -10.21 -1.93
CA LEU A 569 -8.12 -9.80 -2.07
C LEU A 569 -8.53 -9.61 -3.55
N ALA A 570 -7.61 -9.20 -4.44
CA ALA A 570 -7.91 -9.13 -5.86
C ALA A 570 -8.18 -10.52 -6.45
N TYR A 571 -7.39 -11.53 -6.10
CA TYR A 571 -7.63 -12.92 -6.50
C TYR A 571 -8.89 -13.50 -5.85
N TRP A 572 -9.13 -13.23 -4.57
CA TRP A 572 -10.35 -13.60 -3.87
C TRP A 572 -11.60 -13.06 -4.56
N THR A 573 -11.57 -11.76 -4.93
CA THR A 573 -12.69 -11.12 -5.65
C THR A 573 -12.87 -11.70 -7.05
N ALA A 574 -11.77 -11.95 -7.79
CA ALA A 574 -11.84 -12.61 -9.09
C ALA A 574 -12.50 -13.99 -9.00
N ASP A 575 -12.14 -14.78 -7.99
CA ASP A 575 -12.73 -16.09 -7.74
C ASP A 575 -14.23 -16.00 -7.41
N ALA A 576 -14.61 -15.06 -6.55
CA ALA A 576 -16.02 -14.82 -6.21
C ALA A 576 -16.85 -14.38 -7.42
N ILE A 577 -16.29 -13.53 -8.30
CA ILE A 577 -16.94 -13.12 -9.54
C ILE A 577 -17.16 -14.33 -10.46
N LYS A 578 -16.10 -15.10 -10.74
CA LYS A 578 -16.14 -16.24 -11.67
C LYS A 578 -17.08 -17.35 -11.18
N ASN A 579 -16.96 -17.74 -9.92
CA ASN A 579 -17.59 -18.96 -9.42
C ASN A 579 -18.95 -18.72 -8.73
N ARG A 580 -19.30 -17.46 -8.47
CA ARG A 580 -20.56 -17.12 -7.78
C ARG A 580 -21.38 -16.09 -8.56
N TYR A 581 -20.79 -14.90 -8.82
CA TYR A 581 -21.55 -13.79 -9.37
C TYR A 581 -22.00 -14.04 -10.82
N VAL A 582 -21.10 -14.50 -11.69
CA VAL A 582 -21.44 -14.76 -13.12
C VAL A 582 -22.48 -15.86 -13.24
N THR A 583 -22.43 -16.88 -12.37
CA THR A 583 -23.40 -17.99 -12.37
C THR A 583 -24.78 -17.56 -11.87
N ASN A 584 -24.83 -16.64 -10.90
CA ASN A 584 -26.08 -16.13 -10.30
C ASN A 584 -25.90 -14.63 -9.95
N PRO A 585 -26.10 -13.71 -10.94
CA PRO A 585 -25.92 -12.29 -10.71
C PRO A 585 -26.88 -11.73 -9.66
N GLY A 586 -26.31 -11.15 -8.59
CA GLY A 586 -27.06 -10.60 -7.46
C GLY A 586 -26.16 -10.36 -6.26
N PRO A 587 -26.73 -10.00 -5.09
CA PRO A 587 -25.99 -9.90 -3.84
C PRO A 587 -25.35 -11.24 -3.46
N LEU A 588 -24.01 -11.25 -3.28
CA LEU A 588 -23.26 -12.46 -2.89
C LEU A 588 -23.39 -12.76 -1.38
N VAL A 589 -23.81 -11.79 -0.61
CA VAL A 589 -24.12 -11.89 0.82
C VAL A 589 -25.45 -11.20 1.05
N ALA A 590 -26.34 -11.81 1.82
CA ALA A 590 -27.57 -11.16 2.25
C ALA A 590 -27.25 -9.98 3.19
N ALA A 591 -27.96 -8.85 3.00
CA ALA A 591 -27.78 -7.63 3.79
C ALA A 591 -28.43 -7.74 5.18
#